data_dc7ed85650882c4578d7a3cb4480879a
#
_entry.id   dc7ed85650882c4578d7a3cb4480879a
#
_cell.length_a   1.000
_cell.length_b   1.000
_cell.length_c   1.000
_cell.angle_alpha   90.00
_cell.angle_beta   90.00
_cell.angle_gamma   90.00
#
_symmetry.space_group_name_H-M   'P 1'
#
loop_
_entity.id
_entity.type
_entity.pdbx_description
1 polymer ?
#
loop_
_entity_poly.entity_id
_entity_poly.type
_entity_poly.pdbx_seq_one_letter_code
_entity_poly.pdbx_strand_id
1 'polypeptide(L)'
;MFKVLSNVVLAPNLHRMMLRAPRIAAARKPGQFVIVRSAEGEERIPLTIGDADPRGGTVTLFIQAIGDSTRKIVEVAEGGYLRDVAGPLGMPTEIEPWGRVACIGGGVGTAVLFPMAKALADAGNEVTTIIGGRSKPYIILADELGEFSHEVRITTEDGSMGRKGFVTAELEEMIADADRRPAAVFAV
;
A
#
# COMPACT_ATOMS: atom_id res chain seq x y z
N MET A 1 -8.01 16.84 15.68
CA MET A 1 -6.97 15.84 16.03
C MET A 1 -7.47 14.46 15.70
N PHE A 2 -6.58 13.56 15.27
CA PHE A 2 -6.91 12.22 14.80
C PHE A 2 -6.21 11.19 15.68
N LYS A 3 -6.97 10.34 16.34
CA LYS A 3 -6.43 9.36 17.28
C LYS A 3 -5.69 8.25 16.54
N VAL A 4 -4.50 7.93 16.98
CA VAL A 4 -3.74 6.75 16.55
C VAL A 4 -4.29 5.53 17.28
N LEU A 5 -4.82 4.56 16.54
CA LEU A 5 -5.40 3.33 17.08
C LEU A 5 -4.39 2.19 17.14
N SER A 6 -3.42 2.18 16.22
CA SER A 6 -2.27 1.29 16.27
C SER A 6 -1.11 1.90 15.48
N ASN A 7 0.11 1.50 15.83
CA ASN A 7 1.33 1.86 15.11
C ASN A 7 2.30 0.68 15.19
N VAL A 8 2.47 -0.05 14.08
CA VAL A 8 3.22 -1.31 14.01
C VAL A 8 4.33 -1.20 12.97
N VAL A 9 5.54 -1.63 13.32
CA VAL A 9 6.66 -1.75 12.38
C VAL A 9 6.43 -2.99 11.50
N LEU A 10 6.36 -2.79 10.18
CA LEU A 10 6.23 -3.87 9.19
C LEU A 10 7.58 -4.33 8.61
N ALA A 11 8.49 -3.37 8.41
CA ALA A 11 9.82 -3.59 7.84
C ALA A 11 10.76 -2.51 8.38
N PRO A 12 12.06 -2.59 8.14
CA PRO A 12 12.99 -1.53 8.56
C PRO A 12 12.51 -0.14 8.08
N ASN A 13 12.29 0.76 9.03
CA ASN A 13 11.77 2.12 8.81
C ASN A 13 10.38 2.21 8.15
N LEU A 14 9.61 1.16 8.08
CA LEU A 14 8.25 1.16 7.52
C LEU A 14 7.22 0.81 8.60
N HIS A 15 6.27 1.70 8.79
CA HIS A 15 5.21 1.57 9.78
C HIS A 15 3.84 1.44 9.12
N ARG A 16 2.97 0.64 9.73
CA ARG A 16 1.54 0.62 9.49
C ARG A 16 0.85 1.34 10.65
N MET A 17 0.27 2.49 10.37
CA MET A 17 -0.43 3.32 11.35
C MET A 17 -1.92 3.37 11.03
N MET A 18 -2.76 2.99 11.99
CA MET A 18 -4.22 3.08 11.89
C MET A 18 -4.74 4.29 12.65
N LEU A 19 -5.59 5.08 12.00
CA LEU A 19 -6.15 6.31 12.53
C LEU A 19 -7.69 6.24 12.62
N ARG A 20 -8.26 6.89 13.63
CA ARG A 20 -9.69 7.17 13.67
C ARG A 20 -10.02 8.36 12.78
N ALA A 21 -10.60 8.11 11.61
CA ALA A 21 -10.91 9.14 10.60
C ALA A 21 -12.20 8.78 9.82
N PRO A 22 -13.38 8.74 10.46
CA PRO A 22 -14.59 8.15 9.88
C PRO A 22 -15.06 8.84 8.59
N ARG A 23 -14.92 10.17 8.48
CA ARG A 23 -15.29 10.90 7.27
C ARG A 23 -14.39 10.55 6.08
N ILE A 24 -13.08 10.39 6.32
CA ILE A 24 -12.11 10.00 5.29
C ILE A 24 -12.36 8.55 4.90
N ALA A 25 -12.54 7.65 5.88
CA ALA A 25 -12.80 6.24 5.65
C ALA A 25 -14.04 6.00 4.77
N ALA A 26 -15.11 6.77 5.01
CA ALA A 26 -16.37 6.66 4.24
C ALA A 26 -16.27 7.21 2.81
N ALA A 27 -15.39 8.21 2.57
CA ALA A 27 -15.31 8.91 1.30
C ALA A 27 -14.15 8.47 0.39
N ARG A 28 -13.13 7.77 0.95
CA ARG A 28 -11.93 7.41 0.20
C ARG A 28 -12.21 6.41 -0.92
N LYS A 29 -11.41 6.52 -1.99
CA LYS A 29 -11.33 5.55 -3.09
C LYS A 29 -9.87 5.10 -3.26
N PRO A 30 -9.60 3.92 -3.87
CA PRO A 30 -8.24 3.45 -4.13
C PRO A 30 -7.38 4.48 -4.87
N GLY A 31 -6.08 4.55 -4.55
CA GLY A 31 -5.14 5.50 -5.17
C GLY A 31 -5.16 6.91 -4.58
N GLN A 32 -6.10 7.24 -3.70
CA GLN A 32 -6.14 8.54 -3.03
C GLN A 32 -5.20 8.62 -1.83
N PHE A 33 -4.87 9.84 -1.42
CA PHE A 33 -3.96 10.14 -0.33
C PHE A 33 -4.59 11.11 0.69
N VAL A 34 -3.92 11.31 1.78
CA VAL A 34 -4.21 12.36 2.79
C VAL A 34 -2.97 13.22 2.99
N ILE A 35 -3.19 14.47 3.41
CA ILE A 35 -2.13 15.32 3.94
C ILE A 35 -2.14 15.20 5.45
N VAL A 36 -1.00 14.84 6.04
CA VAL A 36 -0.83 14.60 7.47
C VAL A 36 0.13 15.61 8.09
N ARG A 37 -0.18 16.02 9.31
CA ARG A 37 0.68 16.84 10.15
C ARG A 37 0.71 16.29 11.58
N SER A 38 1.91 16.05 12.13
CA SER A 38 2.07 15.46 13.47
C SER A 38 1.63 16.41 14.58
N ALA A 39 2.15 17.64 14.60
CA ALA A 39 1.88 18.68 15.61
C ALA A 39 1.75 20.06 14.99
N GLU A 40 1.40 21.06 15.78
CA GLU A 40 1.36 22.46 15.35
C GLU A 40 2.77 22.96 15.01
N GLY A 41 2.89 23.68 13.89
CA GLY A 41 4.19 24.14 13.37
C GLY A 41 4.96 23.14 12.55
N GLU A 42 4.58 21.84 12.56
CA GLU A 42 5.22 20.81 11.74
C GLU A 42 4.74 20.84 10.29
N GLU A 43 5.53 20.23 9.42
CA GLU A 43 5.22 20.14 7.98
C GLU A 43 3.97 19.29 7.71
N ARG A 44 3.33 19.62 6.60
CA ARG A 44 2.25 18.82 6.01
C ARG A 44 2.80 17.95 4.90
N ILE A 45 2.66 16.64 5.05
CA ILE A 45 3.16 15.68 4.06
C ILE A 45 2.04 14.83 3.47
N PRO A 46 2.08 14.53 2.17
CA PRO A 46 1.14 13.62 1.53
C PRO A 46 1.51 12.16 1.88
N LEU A 47 0.50 11.37 2.26
CA LEU A 47 0.63 9.94 2.51
C LEU A 47 -0.51 9.21 1.85
N THR A 48 -0.21 8.17 1.09
CA THR A 48 -1.21 7.32 0.45
C THR A 48 -2.07 6.62 1.49
N ILE A 49 -3.37 6.55 1.24
CA ILE A 49 -4.29 5.75 2.06
C ILE A 49 -4.14 4.29 1.66
N GLY A 50 -3.48 3.51 2.53
CA GLY A 50 -3.21 2.10 2.28
C GLY A 50 -4.43 1.20 2.45
N ASP A 51 -5.32 1.51 3.41
CA ASP A 51 -6.59 0.82 3.59
C ASP A 51 -7.58 1.69 4.37
N ALA A 52 -8.86 1.32 4.35
CA ALA A 52 -9.88 1.95 5.19
C ALA A 52 -11.03 1.00 5.47
N ASP A 53 -11.55 1.07 6.69
CA ASP A 53 -12.80 0.44 7.09
C ASP A 53 -13.88 1.53 7.32
N PRO A 54 -14.81 1.71 6.37
CA PRO A 54 -15.91 2.67 6.54
C PRO A 54 -16.81 2.38 7.74
N ARG A 55 -17.00 1.10 8.09
CA ARG A 55 -17.84 0.69 9.23
C ARG A 55 -17.13 0.98 10.56
N GLY A 56 -15.88 0.59 10.66
CA GLY A 56 -15.02 0.89 11.81
C GLY A 56 -14.61 2.37 11.87
N GLY A 57 -14.75 3.13 10.78
CA GLY A 57 -14.35 4.53 10.68
C GLY A 57 -12.84 4.72 10.81
N THR A 58 -12.06 3.81 10.26
CA THR A 58 -10.60 3.79 10.37
C THR A 58 -9.93 3.94 9.01
N VAL A 59 -8.74 4.53 9.02
CA VAL A 59 -7.85 4.68 7.86
C VAL A 59 -6.49 4.17 8.24
N THR A 60 -5.89 3.37 7.36
CA THR A 60 -4.53 2.85 7.50
C THR A 60 -3.59 3.59 6.58
N LEU A 61 -2.47 4.05 7.13
CA LEU A 61 -1.38 4.67 6.42
C LEU A 61 -0.13 3.79 6.53
N PHE A 62 0.62 3.66 5.43
CA PHE A 62 1.95 3.07 5.42
C PHE A 62 2.96 4.21 5.33
N ILE A 63 3.87 4.29 6.29
CA ILE A 63 4.73 5.45 6.48
C ILE A 63 6.18 4.99 6.53
N GLN A 64 6.96 5.39 5.53
CA GLN A 64 8.40 5.16 5.55
C GLN A 64 9.11 6.31 6.29
N ALA A 65 9.73 6.01 7.40
CA ALA A 65 10.38 6.96 8.31
C ALA A 65 11.81 7.33 7.83
N ILE A 66 11.91 8.09 6.73
CA ILE A 66 13.19 8.48 6.11
C ILE A 66 13.54 9.97 6.30
N GLY A 67 12.56 10.84 6.53
CA GLY A 67 12.72 12.27 6.78
C GLY A 67 12.25 12.67 8.17
N ASP A 68 12.56 13.88 8.61
CA ASP A 68 12.18 14.39 9.94
C ASP A 68 10.68 14.34 10.18
N SER A 69 9.89 14.80 9.22
CA SER A 69 8.42 14.85 9.32
C SER A 69 7.82 13.45 9.44
N THR A 70 8.31 12.48 8.65
CA THR A 70 7.82 11.09 8.74
C THR A 70 8.26 10.41 10.04
N ARG A 71 9.47 10.67 10.55
CA ARG A 71 9.92 10.19 11.86
C ARG A 71 9.03 10.70 12.98
N LYS A 72 8.75 12.00 13.01
CA LYS A 72 7.83 12.61 14.01
C LYS A 72 6.42 12.03 13.95
N ILE A 73 5.93 11.67 12.76
CA ILE A 73 4.62 11.03 12.63
C ILE A 73 4.65 9.62 13.24
N VAL A 74 5.66 8.80 12.91
CA VAL A 74 5.71 7.42 13.41
C VAL A 74 6.12 7.33 14.89
N GLU A 75 6.65 8.39 15.49
CA GLU A 75 6.89 8.51 16.93
C GLU A 75 5.60 8.67 17.75
N VAL A 76 4.49 9.04 17.10
CA VAL A 76 3.19 9.12 17.77
C VAL A 76 2.72 7.70 18.10
N ALA A 77 2.76 7.36 19.37
CA ALA A 77 2.37 6.04 19.86
C ALA A 77 0.87 5.79 19.75
N GLU A 78 0.47 4.53 19.88
CA GLU A 78 -0.93 4.13 20.06
C GLU A 78 -1.58 4.91 21.21
N GLY A 79 -2.80 5.39 20.99
CA GLY A 79 -3.53 6.26 21.92
C GLY A 79 -3.21 7.75 21.77
N GLY A 80 -2.10 8.10 21.12
CA GLY A 80 -1.72 9.48 20.80
C GLY A 80 -2.57 10.08 19.67
N TYR A 81 -2.21 11.31 19.26
CA TYR A 81 -2.98 12.05 18.27
C TYR A 81 -2.07 12.72 17.24
N LEU A 82 -2.47 12.63 15.97
CA LEU A 82 -1.97 13.52 14.92
C LEU A 82 -2.80 14.80 14.90
N ARG A 83 -2.14 15.93 14.63
CA ARG A 83 -2.78 17.25 14.61
C ARG A 83 -3.81 17.35 13.51
N ASP A 84 -3.41 17.08 12.28
CA ASP A 84 -4.27 17.18 11.09
C ASP A 84 -4.12 15.93 10.21
N VAL A 85 -5.26 15.52 9.64
CA VAL A 85 -5.35 14.60 8.51
C VAL A 85 -6.41 15.16 7.58
N ALA A 86 -6.00 15.65 6.42
CA ALA A 86 -6.88 16.27 5.44
C ALA A 86 -7.00 15.37 4.21
N GLY A 87 -8.23 15.04 3.81
CA GLY A 87 -8.51 14.17 2.66
C GLY A 87 -9.94 13.60 2.68
N PRO A 88 -10.22 12.61 1.79
CA PRO A 88 -9.29 12.10 0.80
C PRO A 88 -8.98 13.12 -0.31
N LEU A 89 -7.78 13.06 -0.87
CA LEU A 89 -7.28 13.93 -1.93
C LEU A 89 -6.77 13.11 -3.12
N GLY A 90 -6.60 13.77 -4.25
CA GLY A 90 -6.14 13.14 -5.50
C GLY A 90 -7.25 12.44 -6.27
N MET A 91 -6.95 12.12 -7.51
CA MET A 91 -7.85 11.35 -8.36
C MET A 91 -7.75 9.87 -7.98
N PRO A 92 -8.88 9.17 -7.84
CA PRO A 92 -8.87 7.74 -7.61
C PRO A 92 -8.33 6.98 -8.82
N THR A 93 -7.74 5.83 -8.57
CA THR A 93 -7.41 4.87 -9.62
C THR A 93 -8.70 4.36 -10.26
N GLU A 94 -8.71 4.28 -11.57
CA GLU A 94 -9.80 3.69 -12.33
C GLU A 94 -9.81 2.18 -12.11
N ILE A 95 -10.95 1.68 -11.64
CA ILE A 95 -11.15 0.26 -11.35
C ILE A 95 -12.26 -0.25 -12.26
N GLU A 96 -11.88 -1.09 -13.21
CA GLU A 96 -12.78 -1.69 -14.18
C GLU A 96 -12.57 -3.21 -14.27
N PRO A 97 -13.50 -3.97 -14.83
CA PRO A 97 -13.38 -5.41 -15.04
C PRO A 97 -12.50 -5.70 -16.28
N TRP A 98 -11.20 -5.49 -16.16
CA TRP A 98 -10.19 -5.73 -17.20
C TRP A 98 -10.00 -7.22 -17.53
N GLY A 99 -10.42 -8.12 -16.63
CA GLY A 99 -10.12 -9.55 -16.69
C GLY A 99 -8.83 -9.89 -15.96
N ARG A 100 -7.76 -10.30 -16.66
CA ARG A 100 -6.46 -10.55 -16.04
C ARG A 100 -5.68 -9.25 -15.88
N VAL A 101 -5.21 -8.98 -14.68
CA VAL A 101 -4.42 -7.77 -14.36
C VAL A 101 -3.16 -8.12 -13.58
N ALA A 102 -2.07 -7.40 -13.85
CA ALA A 102 -0.86 -7.49 -13.07
C ALA A 102 -0.69 -6.24 -12.19
N CYS A 103 -0.47 -6.45 -10.90
CA CYS A 103 -0.22 -5.42 -9.91
C CYS A 103 1.22 -5.56 -9.40
N ILE A 104 2.06 -4.52 -9.58
CA ILE A 104 3.51 -4.61 -9.35
C ILE A 104 3.97 -3.55 -8.36
N GLY A 105 4.63 -3.97 -7.29
CA GLY A 105 5.15 -3.07 -6.27
C GLY A 105 6.52 -3.51 -5.75
N GLY A 106 7.44 -2.54 -5.60
CA GLY A 106 8.75 -2.76 -5.01
C GLY A 106 8.90 -2.06 -3.66
N GLY A 107 9.34 -2.78 -2.61
CA GLY A 107 9.53 -2.21 -1.28
C GLY A 107 8.26 -1.53 -0.76
N VAL A 108 8.36 -0.23 -0.41
CA VAL A 108 7.20 0.56 0.06
C VAL A 108 6.13 0.74 -1.01
N GLY A 109 6.46 0.62 -2.30
CA GLY A 109 5.50 0.65 -3.40
C GLY A 109 4.43 -0.44 -3.28
N THR A 110 4.75 -1.59 -2.67
CA THR A 110 3.77 -2.64 -2.35
C THR A 110 2.63 -2.10 -1.48
N ALA A 111 2.91 -1.21 -0.54
CA ALA A 111 1.91 -0.61 0.33
C ALA A 111 1.00 0.39 -0.41
N VAL A 112 1.54 1.08 -1.43
CA VAL A 112 0.77 1.96 -2.32
C VAL A 112 -0.11 1.16 -3.27
N LEU A 113 0.42 0.04 -3.76
CA LEU A 113 -0.28 -0.88 -4.66
C LEU A 113 -1.45 -1.60 -3.97
N PHE A 114 -1.30 -1.96 -2.71
CA PHE A 114 -2.23 -2.80 -1.95
C PHE A 114 -3.71 -2.39 -2.10
N PRO A 115 -4.12 -1.13 -1.86
CA PRO A 115 -5.52 -0.72 -2.00
C PRO A 115 -6.05 -0.81 -3.43
N MET A 116 -5.19 -0.68 -4.43
CA MET A 116 -5.56 -0.80 -5.85
C MET A 116 -5.76 -2.28 -6.22
N ALA A 117 -4.82 -3.15 -5.84
CA ALA A 117 -4.91 -4.58 -6.10
C ALA A 117 -6.17 -5.19 -5.46
N LYS A 118 -6.47 -4.82 -4.20
CA LYS A 118 -7.68 -5.23 -3.51
C LYS A 118 -8.94 -4.79 -4.25
N ALA A 119 -9.01 -3.53 -4.65
CA ALA A 119 -10.18 -3.01 -5.36
C ALA A 119 -10.36 -3.66 -6.75
N LEU A 120 -9.27 -3.97 -7.45
CA LEU A 120 -9.33 -4.71 -8.72
C LEU A 120 -9.85 -6.13 -8.52
N ALA A 121 -9.43 -6.83 -7.46
CA ALA A 121 -9.95 -8.15 -7.12
C ALA A 121 -11.44 -8.09 -6.75
N ASP A 122 -11.84 -7.10 -5.92
CA ASP A 122 -13.24 -6.88 -5.54
C ASP A 122 -14.14 -6.57 -6.77
N ALA A 123 -13.57 -5.99 -7.84
CA ALA A 123 -14.25 -5.75 -9.12
C ALA A 123 -14.31 -6.98 -10.03
N GLY A 124 -13.82 -8.14 -9.56
CA GLY A 124 -13.89 -9.41 -10.28
C GLY A 124 -12.74 -9.67 -11.25
N ASN A 125 -11.64 -8.93 -11.13
CA ASN A 125 -10.43 -9.21 -11.92
C ASN A 125 -9.65 -10.40 -11.35
N GLU A 126 -9.00 -11.15 -12.22
CA GLU A 126 -7.97 -12.12 -11.88
C GLU A 126 -6.64 -11.36 -11.66
N VAL A 127 -6.34 -11.06 -10.39
CA VAL A 127 -5.19 -10.24 -10.01
C VAL A 127 -3.97 -11.12 -9.77
N THR A 128 -2.91 -10.93 -10.57
CA THR A 128 -1.55 -11.41 -10.23
C THR A 128 -0.78 -10.26 -9.61
N THR A 129 -0.36 -10.42 -8.36
CA THR A 129 0.47 -9.43 -7.67
C THR A 129 1.94 -9.86 -7.70
N ILE A 130 2.82 -8.97 -8.16
CA ILE A 130 4.27 -9.17 -8.21
C ILE A 130 4.89 -8.17 -7.23
N ILE A 131 5.51 -8.67 -6.17
CA ILE A 131 6.14 -7.83 -5.15
C ILE A 131 7.63 -8.10 -5.05
N GLY A 132 8.40 -7.06 -4.78
CA GLY A 132 9.84 -7.15 -4.70
C GLY A 132 10.46 -6.39 -3.54
N GLY A 133 11.65 -6.79 -3.16
CA GLY A 133 12.44 -6.11 -2.14
C GLY A 133 13.92 -6.47 -2.23
N ARG A 134 14.77 -5.75 -1.51
CA ARG A 134 16.21 -6.05 -1.44
C ARG A 134 16.48 -7.43 -0.86
N SER A 135 15.70 -7.80 0.17
CA SER A 135 15.80 -9.07 0.90
C SER A 135 14.51 -9.37 1.63
N LYS A 136 14.37 -10.57 2.17
CA LYS A 136 13.18 -11.05 2.89
C LYS A 136 12.60 -10.05 3.92
N PRO A 137 13.38 -9.33 4.77
CA PRO A 137 12.81 -8.36 5.71
C PRO A 137 12.11 -7.16 5.08
N TYR A 138 12.29 -6.91 3.78
CA TYR A 138 11.65 -5.83 3.03
C TYR A 138 10.45 -6.30 2.20
N ILE A 139 10.11 -7.59 2.24
CA ILE A 139 8.88 -8.10 1.67
C ILE A 139 7.76 -7.86 2.67
N ILE A 140 6.78 -7.08 2.26
CA ILE A 140 5.64 -6.66 3.09
C ILE A 140 4.32 -7.07 2.45
N LEU A 141 3.30 -7.28 3.26
CA LEU A 141 1.91 -7.51 2.83
C LEU A 141 1.72 -8.75 1.92
N ALA A 142 2.68 -9.68 1.89
CA ALA A 142 2.59 -10.86 1.03
C ALA A 142 1.40 -11.75 1.39
N ASP A 143 1.17 -11.96 2.67
CA ASP A 143 0.08 -12.80 3.17
C ASP A 143 -1.27 -12.11 2.91
N GLU A 144 -1.38 -10.81 3.22
CA GLU A 144 -2.59 -10.02 3.00
C GLU A 144 -2.94 -9.91 1.50
N LEU A 145 -1.93 -9.78 0.62
CA LEU A 145 -2.12 -9.82 -0.83
C LEU A 145 -2.62 -11.19 -1.29
N GLY A 146 -2.13 -12.25 -0.66
CA GLY A 146 -2.54 -13.62 -0.95
C GLY A 146 -4.01 -13.93 -0.62
N GLU A 147 -4.65 -13.15 0.27
CA GLU A 147 -6.05 -13.33 0.63
C GLU A 147 -7.02 -13.06 -0.54
N PHE A 148 -6.63 -12.22 -1.50
CA PHE A 148 -7.51 -11.80 -2.61
C PHE A 148 -6.86 -11.89 -4.00
N SER A 149 -5.53 -12.00 -4.09
CA SER A 149 -4.86 -12.20 -5.38
C SER A 149 -5.00 -13.65 -5.86
N HIS A 150 -5.18 -13.82 -7.16
CA HIS A 150 -5.12 -15.14 -7.79
C HIS A 150 -3.73 -15.78 -7.63
N GLU A 151 -2.69 -14.96 -7.75
CA GLU A 151 -1.29 -15.39 -7.57
C GLU A 151 -0.48 -14.23 -6.95
N VAL A 152 0.42 -14.55 -6.00
CA VAL A 152 1.43 -13.61 -5.48
C VAL A 152 2.82 -14.13 -5.85
N ARG A 153 3.57 -13.34 -6.61
CA ARG A 153 4.96 -13.62 -6.96
C ARG A 153 5.89 -12.72 -6.18
N ILE A 154 6.94 -13.31 -5.64
CA ILE A 154 7.89 -12.61 -4.79
C ILE A 154 9.27 -12.67 -5.43
N THR A 155 9.93 -11.51 -5.49
CA THR A 155 11.33 -11.41 -5.90
C THR A 155 12.15 -10.72 -4.81
N THR A 156 13.41 -11.16 -4.65
CA THR A 156 14.38 -10.46 -3.81
C THR A 156 15.71 -10.34 -4.55
N GLU A 157 16.36 -9.20 -4.42
CA GLU A 157 17.65 -8.96 -5.11
C GLU A 157 18.71 -9.95 -4.66
N ASP A 158 18.73 -10.32 -3.37
CA ASP A 158 19.69 -11.27 -2.80
C ASP A 158 19.26 -12.74 -2.91
N GLY A 159 17.99 -13.02 -3.28
CA GLY A 159 17.44 -14.37 -3.37
C GLY A 159 17.02 -14.98 -2.03
N SER A 160 16.90 -14.17 -0.97
CA SER A 160 16.52 -14.65 0.37
C SER A 160 15.04 -15.03 0.51
N MET A 161 14.19 -14.64 -0.45
CA MET A 161 12.79 -15.04 -0.54
C MET A 161 12.30 -14.95 -1.99
N GLY A 162 11.56 -15.95 -2.43
CA GLY A 162 11.04 -16.02 -3.79
C GLY A 162 12.16 -16.14 -4.85
N ARG A 163 11.92 -15.57 -6.03
CA ARG A 163 12.90 -15.57 -7.13
C ARG A 163 13.96 -14.50 -6.88
N LYS A 164 15.23 -14.83 -7.16
CA LYS A 164 16.30 -13.84 -7.15
C LYS A 164 16.19 -12.92 -8.37
N GLY A 165 16.12 -11.60 -8.13
CA GLY A 165 16.06 -10.59 -9.18
C GLY A 165 15.05 -9.50 -8.90
N PHE A 166 14.58 -8.84 -9.97
CA PHE A 166 13.65 -7.72 -9.90
C PHE A 166 12.25 -8.12 -10.38
N VAL A 167 11.24 -7.39 -9.93
CA VAL A 167 9.83 -7.58 -10.32
C VAL A 167 9.59 -7.51 -11.83
N THR A 168 10.43 -6.76 -12.56
CA THR A 168 10.35 -6.60 -14.00
C THR A 168 10.57 -7.92 -14.76
N ALA A 169 11.44 -8.80 -14.26
CA ALA A 169 11.69 -10.10 -14.89
C ALA A 169 10.44 -11.01 -14.81
N GLU A 170 9.70 -10.98 -13.71
CA GLU A 170 8.44 -11.70 -13.58
C GLU A 170 7.36 -11.15 -14.53
N LEU A 171 7.32 -9.82 -14.69
CA LEU A 171 6.39 -9.18 -15.62
C LEU A 171 6.73 -9.53 -17.08
N GLU A 172 8.01 -9.49 -17.46
CA GLU A 172 8.47 -9.84 -18.81
C GLU A 172 8.07 -11.26 -19.20
N GLU A 173 8.27 -12.23 -18.31
CA GLU A 173 7.83 -13.61 -18.52
C GLU A 173 6.30 -13.72 -18.65
N MET A 174 5.55 -12.99 -17.81
CA MET A 174 4.10 -12.99 -17.84
C MET A 174 3.56 -12.38 -19.15
N ILE A 175 4.20 -11.33 -19.67
CA ILE A 175 3.82 -10.70 -20.94
C ILE A 175 4.16 -11.58 -22.13
N ALA A 176 5.27 -12.32 -22.06
CA ALA A 176 5.71 -13.21 -23.14
C ALA A 176 4.82 -14.45 -23.30
N ASP A 177 4.17 -14.88 -22.23
CA ASP A 177 3.23 -16.00 -22.23
C ASP A 177 1.82 -15.53 -22.61
N ALA A 178 1.35 -15.95 -23.80
CA ALA A 178 0.05 -15.55 -24.32
C ALA A 178 -1.12 -15.92 -23.39
N ASP A 179 -1.02 -17.06 -22.68
CA ASP A 179 -2.06 -17.56 -21.77
C ASP A 179 -2.07 -16.83 -20.42
N ARG A 180 -1.01 -16.10 -20.07
CA ARG A 180 -0.84 -15.37 -18.80
C ARG A 180 -0.79 -13.85 -18.97
N ARG A 181 -0.74 -13.36 -20.20
CA ARG A 181 -0.62 -11.94 -20.50
C ARG A 181 -1.75 -11.13 -19.85
N PRO A 182 -1.42 -10.12 -19.05
CA PRO A 182 -2.44 -9.26 -18.45
C PRO A 182 -3.03 -8.28 -19.48
N ALA A 183 -4.31 -7.96 -19.33
CA ALA A 183 -4.98 -6.92 -20.11
C ALA A 183 -4.59 -5.51 -19.63
N ALA A 184 -4.23 -5.37 -18.32
CA ALA A 184 -3.77 -4.12 -17.74
C ALA A 184 -2.67 -4.38 -16.70
N VAL A 185 -1.78 -3.40 -16.54
CA VAL A 185 -0.68 -3.42 -15.57
C VAL A 185 -0.75 -2.17 -14.70
N PHE A 186 -0.72 -2.36 -13.40
CA PHE A 186 -0.66 -1.31 -12.38
C PHE A 186 0.69 -1.44 -11.67
N ALA A 187 1.54 -0.43 -11.77
CA ALA A 187 2.90 -0.47 -11.22
C ALA A 187 3.20 0.76 -10.33
N VAL A 188 3.93 0.52 -9.24
CA VAL A 188 4.38 1.55 -8.29
C VAL A 188 5.84 1.34 -7.91
#